data_a765d1adad6fcc11c9e39592754dee88
#
_entry.id   a765d1adad6fcc11c9e39592754dee88
#
_cell.length_a   1.000
_cell.length_b   1.000
_cell.length_c   1.000
_cell.angle_alpha   90.00
_cell.angle_beta   90.00
_cell.angle_gamma   90.00
#
_symmetry.space_group_name_H-M   'P 1'
#
loop_
_entity.id
_entity.type
_entity.pdbx_description
1 polymer ?
#
loop_
_entity_poly.entity_id
_entity_poly.type
_entity_poly.pdbx_seq_one_letter_code
_entity_poly.pdbx_strand_id
1 'polypeptide(L)'
;MIVIWMVTLYNYTLIQFLVNTFESVYPSAIASSISDIVGYLIGGWLFYKLGIRVSLGVSFCVSIVGAILVTLVGFRHESSWIFPILVTIAKLGISIVYQIIYVAHPTVFPTLFAATAFGLVQFVSNLFSMIAPAVAENSEEPVPMLSFMFLSALGAGLLLFLREGTGSVATSKF
;
A
#
# COMPACT_ATOMS: atom_id res chain seq x y z
N MET A 1 13.80 -4.05 -3.12
CA MET A 1 12.58 -4.09 -3.96
C MET A 1 11.64 -5.24 -3.62
N ILE A 2 12.09 -6.50 -3.58
CA ILE A 2 11.22 -7.68 -3.31
C ILE A 2 10.45 -7.52 -2.00
N VAL A 3 11.13 -7.17 -0.90
CA VAL A 3 10.47 -7.03 0.41
C VAL A 3 9.44 -5.90 0.41
N ILE A 4 9.70 -4.79 -0.27
CA ILE A 4 8.74 -3.68 -0.41
C ILE A 4 7.50 -4.16 -1.17
N TRP A 5 7.68 -4.97 -2.23
CA TRP A 5 6.58 -5.61 -2.96
C TRP A 5 5.75 -6.53 -2.08
N MET A 6 6.41 -7.41 -1.30
CA MET A 6 5.74 -8.35 -0.38
C MET A 6 4.89 -7.59 0.65
N VAL A 7 5.48 -6.58 1.28
CA VAL A 7 4.80 -5.73 2.28
C VAL A 7 3.63 -4.99 1.67
N THR A 8 3.81 -4.41 0.49
CA THR A 8 2.77 -3.63 -0.17
C THR A 8 1.60 -4.52 -0.60
N LEU A 9 1.89 -5.67 -1.20
CA LEU A 9 0.85 -6.57 -1.68
C LEU A 9 0.08 -7.19 -0.50
N TYR A 10 0.76 -7.57 0.57
CA TYR A 10 0.12 -8.05 1.79
C TYR A 10 -0.82 -7.00 2.38
N ASN A 11 -0.34 -5.77 2.58
CA ASN A 11 -1.13 -4.70 3.15
C ASN A 11 -2.32 -4.31 2.26
N TYR A 12 -2.12 -4.29 0.94
CA TYR A 12 -3.20 -4.05 -0.02
C TYR A 12 -4.29 -5.12 0.06
N THR A 13 -3.90 -6.40 0.10
CA THR A 13 -4.82 -7.53 0.22
C THR A 13 -5.54 -7.50 1.56
N LEU A 14 -4.82 -7.27 2.66
CA LEU A 14 -5.39 -7.20 4.01
C LEU A 14 -6.50 -6.14 4.11
N ILE A 15 -6.21 -4.91 3.66
CA ILE A 15 -7.18 -3.83 3.75
C ILE A 15 -8.37 -4.04 2.82
N GLN A 16 -8.15 -4.70 1.67
CA GLN A 16 -9.22 -5.07 0.74
C GLN A 16 -10.20 -6.06 1.37
N PHE A 17 -9.68 -7.04 2.13
CA PHE A 17 -10.52 -7.98 2.87
C PHE A 17 -11.28 -7.28 3.99
N LEU A 18 -10.62 -6.42 4.77
CA LEU A 18 -11.27 -5.65 5.83
C LEU A 18 -12.41 -4.76 5.32
N VAL A 19 -12.23 -4.11 4.16
CA VAL A 19 -13.29 -3.31 3.53
C VAL A 19 -14.49 -4.16 3.14
N ASN A 20 -14.29 -5.40 2.72
CA ASN A 20 -15.36 -6.30 2.30
C ASN A 20 -16.11 -6.95 3.48
N THR A 21 -15.57 -6.89 4.69
CA THR A 21 -16.20 -7.46 5.91
C THR A 21 -17.28 -6.54 6.50
N PHE A 22 -17.37 -5.27 6.06
CA PHE A 22 -18.38 -4.34 6.54
C PHE A 22 -19.80 -4.73 6.09
N GLU A 23 -20.79 -4.53 6.96
CA GLU A 23 -22.21 -4.85 6.70
C GLU A 23 -22.79 -4.17 5.44
N SER A 24 -22.26 -3.00 5.07
CA SER A 24 -22.64 -2.29 3.85
C SER A 24 -21.69 -2.57 2.69
N VAL A 25 -21.77 -3.77 2.12
CA VAL A 25 -20.84 -4.25 1.07
C VAL A 25 -20.79 -3.33 -0.16
N TYR A 26 -21.92 -2.87 -0.67
CA TYR A 26 -21.95 -2.05 -1.90
C TYR A 26 -21.33 -0.66 -1.75
N PRO A 27 -21.72 0.17 -0.76
CA PRO A 27 -21.10 1.50 -0.59
C PRO A 27 -19.61 1.41 -0.27
N SER A 28 -19.18 0.43 0.53
CA SER A 28 -17.78 0.25 0.88
C SER A 28 -16.94 -0.20 -0.31
N ALA A 29 -17.46 -1.09 -1.16
CA ALA A 29 -16.78 -1.53 -2.39
C ALA A 29 -16.63 -0.38 -3.41
N ILE A 30 -17.66 0.47 -3.57
CA ILE A 30 -17.60 1.64 -4.45
C ILE A 30 -16.59 2.66 -3.93
N ALA A 31 -16.64 2.99 -2.64
CA ALA A 31 -15.68 3.91 -2.01
C ALA A 31 -14.23 3.40 -2.13
N SER A 32 -14.04 2.09 -1.93
CA SER A 32 -12.78 1.40 -2.10
C SER A 32 -12.23 1.52 -3.53
N SER A 33 -13.08 1.29 -4.54
CA SER A 33 -12.68 1.40 -5.95
C SER A 33 -12.37 2.84 -6.37
N ILE A 34 -13.12 3.82 -5.87
CA ILE A 34 -12.83 5.24 -6.09
C ILE A 34 -11.48 5.60 -5.45
N SER A 35 -11.22 5.13 -4.25
CA SER A 35 -9.93 5.32 -3.57
C SER A 35 -8.76 4.77 -4.38
N ASP A 36 -8.92 3.61 -5.02
CA ASP A 36 -7.89 3.02 -5.88
C ASP A 36 -7.61 3.89 -7.11
N ILE A 37 -8.65 4.37 -7.79
CA ILE A 37 -8.50 5.25 -8.97
C ILE A 37 -7.76 6.53 -8.58
N VAL A 38 -8.17 7.18 -7.49
CA VAL A 38 -7.54 8.40 -6.98
C VAL A 38 -6.10 8.11 -6.56
N GLY A 39 -5.87 7.00 -5.85
CA GLY A 39 -4.54 6.56 -5.41
C GLY A 39 -3.59 6.34 -6.58
N TYR A 40 -4.06 5.71 -7.66
CA TYR A 40 -3.23 5.45 -8.85
C TYR A 40 -2.86 6.74 -9.59
N LEU A 41 -3.78 7.68 -9.72
CA LEU A 41 -3.51 8.99 -10.32
C LEU A 41 -2.49 9.78 -9.50
N ILE A 42 -2.71 9.86 -8.18
CA ILE A 42 -1.80 10.55 -7.26
C ILE A 42 -0.43 9.87 -7.25
N GLY A 43 -0.38 8.53 -7.24
CA GLY A 43 0.86 7.75 -7.22
C GLY A 43 1.74 8.02 -8.44
N GLY A 44 1.15 8.03 -9.63
CA GLY A 44 1.86 8.38 -10.86
C GLY A 44 2.41 9.82 -10.85
N TRP A 45 1.59 10.77 -10.40
CA TRP A 45 2.00 12.16 -10.29
C TRP A 45 3.10 12.40 -9.24
N LEU A 46 2.96 11.76 -8.07
CA LEU A 46 3.98 11.82 -7.01
C LEU A 46 5.32 11.25 -7.49
N PHE A 47 5.28 10.08 -8.15
CA PHE A 47 6.48 9.45 -8.70
C PHE A 47 7.20 10.38 -9.67
N TYR A 48 6.45 11.03 -10.56
CA TYR A 48 7.02 11.95 -11.54
C TYR A 48 7.67 13.18 -10.90
N LYS A 49 7.04 13.75 -9.84
CA LYS A 49 7.54 14.99 -9.19
C LYS A 49 8.62 14.77 -8.14
N LEU A 50 8.47 13.76 -7.30
CA LEU A 50 9.29 13.57 -6.09
C LEU A 50 10.29 12.41 -6.22
N GLY A 51 10.18 11.61 -7.29
CA GLY A 51 10.99 10.42 -7.45
C GLY A 51 10.52 9.26 -6.55
N ILE A 52 11.14 8.09 -6.72
CA ILE A 52 10.69 6.83 -6.10
C ILE A 52 10.72 6.86 -4.57
N ARG A 53 11.83 7.32 -3.98
CA ARG A 53 12.09 7.22 -2.54
C ARG A 53 11.16 8.11 -1.72
N VAL A 54 11.05 9.38 -2.10
CA VAL A 54 10.23 10.36 -1.38
C VAL A 54 8.75 10.03 -1.54
N SER A 55 8.33 9.66 -2.75
CA SER A 55 6.93 9.28 -3.02
C SER A 55 6.50 8.06 -2.22
N LEU A 56 7.33 7.01 -2.16
CA LEU A 56 7.05 5.83 -1.33
C LEU A 56 7.00 6.19 0.15
N GLY A 57 7.94 7.01 0.64
CA GLY A 57 7.99 7.44 2.04
C GLY A 57 6.73 8.18 2.46
N VAL A 58 6.33 9.19 1.69
CA VAL A 58 5.10 9.96 1.94
C VAL A 58 3.87 9.05 1.94
N SER A 59 3.77 8.15 0.98
CA SER A 59 2.62 7.25 0.83
C SER A 59 2.52 6.24 1.98
N PHE A 60 3.63 5.67 2.44
CA PHE A 60 3.65 4.83 3.64
C PHE A 60 3.29 5.63 4.89
N CYS A 61 3.75 6.88 5.04
CA CYS A 61 3.34 7.72 6.16
C CYS A 61 1.82 7.97 6.16
N VAL A 62 1.23 8.28 5.01
CA VAL A 62 -0.25 8.45 4.89
C VAL A 62 -0.97 7.16 5.28
N SER A 63 -0.49 6.02 4.82
CA SER A 63 -1.06 4.71 5.15
C SER A 63 -0.98 4.40 6.66
N ILE A 64 0.16 4.67 7.30
CA ILE A 64 0.35 4.47 8.75
C ILE A 64 -0.56 5.40 9.55
N VAL A 65 -0.64 6.69 9.18
CA VAL A 65 -1.53 7.65 9.86
C VAL A 65 -2.99 7.20 9.73
N GLY A 66 -3.42 6.74 8.54
CA GLY A 66 -4.74 6.18 8.35
C GLY A 66 -5.02 4.99 9.26
N ALA A 67 -4.07 4.05 9.36
CA ALA A 67 -4.19 2.87 10.21
C ALA A 67 -4.24 3.22 11.71
N ILE A 68 -3.44 4.19 12.16
CA ILE A 68 -3.48 4.70 13.55
C ILE A 68 -4.86 5.28 13.85
N LEU A 69 -5.41 6.10 12.96
CA LEU A 69 -6.73 6.69 13.13
C LEU A 69 -7.83 5.61 13.19
N VAL A 70 -7.74 4.59 12.33
CA VAL A 70 -8.67 3.44 12.37
C VAL A 70 -8.60 2.74 13.72
N THR A 71 -7.40 2.45 14.21
CA THR A 71 -7.20 1.76 15.50
C THR A 71 -7.73 2.60 16.67
N LEU A 72 -7.48 3.91 16.69
CA LEU A 72 -7.92 4.81 17.76
C LEU A 72 -9.45 5.00 17.79
N VAL A 73 -10.08 5.05 16.63
CA VAL A 73 -11.54 5.25 16.51
C VAL A 73 -12.28 3.94 16.68
N GLY A 74 -11.77 2.84 16.15
CA GLY A 74 -12.35 1.49 16.28
C GLY A 74 -12.53 1.10 17.74
N PHE A 75 -11.60 1.44 18.63
CA PHE A 75 -11.72 1.21 20.07
C PHE A 75 -12.82 2.05 20.77
N ARG A 76 -13.37 3.09 20.12
CA ARG A 76 -14.32 4.02 20.76
C ARG A 76 -15.76 3.93 20.24
N HIS A 77 -15.97 3.53 18.99
CA HIS A 77 -17.30 3.59 18.36
C HIS A 77 -17.48 2.53 17.27
N GLU A 78 -18.07 1.38 17.61
CA GLU A 78 -18.40 0.30 16.66
C GLU A 78 -19.47 0.67 15.62
N SER A 79 -20.17 1.79 15.76
CA SER A 79 -21.39 2.10 14.99
C SER A 79 -21.34 3.40 14.19
N SER A 80 -20.16 3.93 13.85
CA SER A 80 -20.07 5.23 13.18
C SER A 80 -19.67 5.10 11.71
N TRP A 81 -20.33 5.82 10.83
CA TRP A 81 -19.96 6.02 9.41
C TRP A 81 -18.52 6.53 9.22
N ILE A 82 -17.88 6.97 10.30
CA ILE A 82 -16.50 7.46 10.33
C ILE A 82 -15.52 6.31 10.09
N PHE A 83 -15.80 5.10 10.59
CA PHE A 83 -14.89 3.98 10.50
C PHE A 83 -14.58 3.56 9.05
N PRO A 84 -15.57 3.33 8.15
CA PRO A 84 -15.31 3.04 6.73
C PRO A 84 -14.52 4.14 6.01
N ILE A 85 -14.74 5.42 6.38
CA ILE A 85 -13.99 6.54 5.80
C ILE A 85 -12.52 6.48 6.19
N LEU A 86 -12.22 6.18 7.45
CA LEU A 86 -10.83 6.06 7.92
C LEU A 86 -10.11 4.89 7.29
N VAL A 87 -10.78 3.75 7.14
CA VAL A 87 -10.23 2.59 6.41
C VAL A 87 -9.94 2.94 4.95
N THR A 88 -10.81 3.72 4.31
CA THR A 88 -10.61 4.21 2.94
C THR A 88 -9.37 5.12 2.84
N ILE A 89 -9.09 5.95 3.85
CA ILE A 89 -7.88 6.77 3.89
C ILE A 89 -6.61 5.90 4.01
N ALA A 90 -6.62 4.90 4.89
CA ALA A 90 -5.52 3.96 5.02
C ALA A 90 -5.28 3.20 3.71
N LYS A 91 -6.37 2.78 3.05
CA LYS A 91 -6.33 2.13 1.74
C LYS A 91 -5.77 3.05 0.66
N LEU A 92 -6.17 4.31 0.62
CA LEU A 92 -5.64 5.28 -0.34
C LEU A 92 -4.11 5.37 -0.25
N GLY A 93 -3.56 5.44 0.97
CA GLY A 93 -2.11 5.44 1.17
C GLY A 93 -1.42 4.23 0.54
N ILE A 94 -1.94 3.01 0.78
CA ILE A 94 -1.31 1.79 0.25
C ILE A 94 -1.54 1.64 -1.27
N SER A 95 -2.65 2.14 -1.82
CA SER A 95 -2.90 2.16 -3.26
C SER A 95 -1.92 3.07 -4.01
N ILE A 96 -1.55 4.20 -3.40
CA ILE A 96 -0.49 5.07 -3.93
C ILE A 96 0.85 4.33 -3.94
N VAL A 97 1.24 3.65 -2.85
CA VAL A 97 2.47 2.83 -2.79
C VAL A 97 2.46 1.78 -3.87
N TYR A 98 1.35 1.08 -4.04
CA TYR A 98 1.18 0.02 -5.04
C TYR A 98 1.46 0.55 -6.45
N GLN A 99 0.85 1.67 -6.83
CA GLN A 99 1.08 2.29 -8.13
C GLN A 99 2.52 2.73 -8.34
N ILE A 100 3.14 3.35 -7.33
CA ILE A 100 4.53 3.81 -7.41
C ILE A 100 5.47 2.64 -7.69
N ILE A 101 5.28 1.50 -7.01
CA ILE A 101 6.12 0.32 -7.19
C ILE A 101 5.98 -0.25 -8.61
N TYR A 102 4.76 -0.28 -9.18
CA TYR A 102 4.54 -0.72 -10.55
C TYR A 102 5.24 0.18 -11.57
N VAL A 103 5.15 1.49 -11.40
CA VAL A 103 5.82 2.44 -12.30
C VAL A 103 7.34 2.41 -12.12
N ALA A 104 7.82 2.20 -10.89
CA ALA A 104 9.24 2.16 -10.57
C ALA A 104 9.94 0.88 -11.05
N HIS A 105 9.21 -0.24 -11.11
CA HIS A 105 9.82 -1.53 -11.45
C HIS A 105 10.59 -1.53 -12.77
N PRO A 106 9.99 -1.11 -13.92
CA PRO A 106 10.70 -1.06 -15.19
C PRO A 106 11.82 -0.02 -15.26
N THR A 107 11.83 0.96 -14.34
CA THR A 107 12.92 1.97 -14.29
C THR A 107 14.14 1.47 -13.52
N VAL A 108 13.96 0.49 -12.63
CA VAL A 108 15.04 -0.07 -11.80
C VAL A 108 15.73 -1.25 -12.48
N PHE A 109 14.99 -2.05 -13.23
CA PHE A 109 15.54 -3.24 -13.90
C PHE A 109 15.85 -2.97 -15.38
N PRO A 110 16.96 -3.53 -15.92
CA PRO A 110 17.23 -3.48 -17.35
C PRO A 110 16.07 -4.11 -18.12
N THR A 111 15.71 -3.51 -19.24
CA THR A 111 14.55 -3.92 -20.06
C THR A 111 14.54 -5.40 -20.44
N LEU A 112 15.73 -5.98 -20.65
CA LEU A 112 15.90 -7.38 -21.04
C LEU A 112 15.41 -8.36 -19.95
N PHE A 113 15.55 -8.03 -18.68
CA PHE A 113 15.19 -8.89 -17.55
C PHE A 113 13.98 -8.37 -16.76
N ALA A 114 13.47 -7.20 -17.09
CA ALA A 114 12.41 -6.54 -16.33
C ALA A 114 11.15 -7.40 -16.21
N ALA A 115 10.73 -8.05 -17.29
CA ALA A 115 9.54 -8.91 -17.30
C ALA A 115 9.72 -10.15 -16.41
N THR A 116 10.87 -10.83 -16.51
CA THR A 116 11.15 -12.03 -15.70
C THR A 116 11.31 -11.67 -14.23
N ALA A 117 12.02 -10.58 -13.92
CA ALA A 117 12.16 -10.08 -12.57
C ALA A 117 10.80 -9.70 -11.98
N PHE A 118 9.94 -9.04 -12.77
CA PHE A 118 8.59 -8.69 -12.36
C PHE A 118 7.75 -9.94 -12.04
N GLY A 119 7.75 -10.94 -12.92
CA GLY A 119 7.01 -12.18 -12.72
C GLY A 119 7.46 -12.92 -11.45
N LEU A 120 8.77 -13.00 -11.21
CA LEU A 120 9.31 -13.66 -10.03
C LEU A 120 8.95 -12.91 -8.73
N VAL A 121 9.12 -11.60 -8.72
CA VAL A 121 8.76 -10.75 -7.58
C VAL A 121 7.26 -10.83 -7.28
N GLN A 122 6.44 -10.78 -8.31
CA GLN A 122 4.99 -10.90 -8.19
C GLN A 122 4.58 -12.27 -7.64
N PHE A 123 5.18 -13.36 -8.14
CA PHE A 123 4.91 -14.70 -7.65
C PHE A 123 5.20 -14.84 -6.15
N VAL A 124 6.40 -14.44 -5.71
CA VAL A 124 6.80 -14.50 -4.30
C VAL A 124 5.90 -13.62 -3.43
N SER A 125 5.59 -12.40 -3.89
CA SER A 125 4.74 -11.47 -3.15
C SER A 125 3.30 -11.94 -3.02
N ASN A 126 2.74 -12.59 -4.06
CA ASN A 126 1.42 -13.19 -4.00
C ASN A 126 1.36 -14.36 -3.01
N LEU A 127 2.38 -15.23 -3.00
CA LEU A 127 2.46 -16.31 -1.99
C LEU A 127 2.44 -15.75 -0.56
N PHE A 128 3.17 -14.68 -0.32
CA PHE A 128 3.18 -14.03 0.98
C PHE A 128 1.83 -13.38 1.32
N SER A 129 1.19 -12.73 0.35
CA SER A 129 -0.10 -12.07 0.55
C SER A 129 -1.27 -13.02 0.81
N MET A 130 -1.12 -14.33 0.48
CA MET A 130 -2.14 -15.35 0.81
C MET A 130 -2.37 -15.52 2.32
N ILE A 131 -1.43 -15.06 3.15
CA ILE A 131 -1.59 -15.05 4.61
C ILE A 131 -2.55 -13.93 5.06
N ALA A 132 -2.67 -12.83 4.30
CA ALA A 132 -3.46 -11.68 4.69
C ALA A 132 -4.95 -11.97 4.93
N PRO A 133 -5.67 -12.74 4.09
CA PRO A 133 -7.05 -13.11 4.35
C PRO A 133 -7.21 -13.92 5.64
N ALA A 134 -6.30 -14.86 5.92
CA ALA A 134 -6.34 -15.65 7.13
C ALA A 134 -6.15 -14.80 8.40
N VAL A 135 -5.30 -13.78 8.33
CA VAL A 135 -5.13 -12.80 9.42
C VAL A 135 -6.37 -11.92 9.56
N ALA A 136 -7.00 -11.51 8.45
CA ALA A 136 -8.20 -10.68 8.48
C ALA A 136 -9.40 -11.43 9.07
N GLU A 137 -9.54 -12.73 8.79
CA GLU A 137 -10.70 -13.53 9.19
C GLU A 137 -10.59 -14.14 10.59
N ASN A 138 -9.40 -14.64 10.96
CA ASN A 138 -9.19 -15.39 12.20
C ASN A 138 -8.68 -14.56 13.38
N SER A 139 -8.36 -13.29 13.15
CA SER A 139 -7.78 -12.46 14.21
C SER A 139 -8.81 -11.53 14.81
N GLU A 140 -8.89 -11.51 16.14
CA GLU A 140 -9.67 -10.53 16.88
C GLU A 140 -9.11 -9.11 16.62
N GLU A 141 -9.98 -8.10 16.54
CA GLU A 141 -9.53 -6.72 16.53
C GLU A 141 -8.71 -6.42 17.80
N PRO A 142 -7.54 -5.78 17.73
CA PRO A 142 -6.99 -4.95 16.64
C PRO A 142 -5.87 -5.62 15.80
N VAL A 143 -5.71 -6.93 15.84
CA VAL A 143 -4.56 -7.66 15.25
C VAL A 143 -4.34 -7.35 13.76
N PRO A 144 -5.38 -7.32 12.88
CA PRO A 144 -5.19 -7.01 11.46
C PRO A 144 -4.59 -5.62 11.25
N MET A 145 -5.07 -4.61 11.98
CA MET A 145 -4.57 -3.24 11.86
C MET A 145 -3.15 -3.08 12.41
N LEU A 146 -2.82 -3.79 13.49
CA LEU A 146 -1.46 -3.80 14.04
C LEU A 146 -0.47 -4.45 13.06
N SER A 147 -0.85 -5.55 12.40
CA SER A 147 -0.02 -6.19 11.37
C SER A 147 0.20 -5.26 10.17
N PHE A 148 -0.84 -4.55 9.75
CA PHE A 148 -0.77 -3.55 8.69
C PHE A 148 0.19 -2.40 9.05
N MET A 149 0.08 -1.87 10.27
CA MET A 149 0.95 -0.78 10.75
C MET A 149 2.41 -1.23 10.84
N PHE A 150 2.65 -2.41 11.41
CA PHE A 150 4.00 -2.96 11.57
C PHE A 150 4.68 -3.16 10.20
N LEU A 151 3.98 -3.78 9.26
CA LEU A 151 4.52 -4.00 7.93
C LEU A 151 4.69 -2.69 7.14
N SER A 152 3.76 -1.74 7.27
CA SER A 152 3.93 -0.42 6.66
C SER A 152 5.14 0.33 7.22
N ALA A 153 5.37 0.26 8.53
CA ALA A 153 6.54 0.84 9.17
C ALA A 153 7.84 0.16 8.71
N LEU A 154 7.81 -1.18 8.57
CA LEU A 154 8.93 -1.95 8.02
C LEU A 154 9.21 -1.53 6.57
N GLY A 155 8.18 -1.39 5.74
CA GLY A 155 8.30 -0.89 4.37
C GLY A 155 8.92 0.51 4.32
N ALA A 156 8.45 1.44 5.16
CA ALA A 156 9.00 2.79 5.29
C ALA A 156 10.47 2.76 5.76
N GLY A 157 10.80 1.91 6.73
CA GLY A 157 12.18 1.73 7.22
C GLY A 157 13.14 1.23 6.15
N LEU A 158 12.70 0.30 5.31
CA LEU A 158 13.49 -0.22 4.20
C LEU A 158 13.85 0.84 3.14
N LEU A 159 13.05 1.92 3.05
CA LEU A 159 13.37 3.04 2.14
C LEU A 159 14.65 3.76 2.54
N LEU A 160 15.02 3.74 3.83
CA LEU A 160 16.26 4.34 4.31
C LEU A 160 17.50 3.62 3.74
N PHE A 161 17.36 2.32 3.45
CA PHE A 161 18.44 1.51 2.85
C PHE A 161 18.46 1.58 1.31
N LEU A 162 17.43 2.12 0.66
CA LEU A 162 17.45 2.39 -0.78
C LEU A 162 18.44 3.51 -1.06
N ARG A 163 19.60 3.16 -1.57
CA ARG A 163 20.66 4.11 -1.93
C ARG A 163 20.21 4.97 -3.12
N GLU A 164 20.49 6.27 -3.05
CA GLU A 164 20.20 7.24 -4.12
C GLU A 164 21.04 6.95 -5.37
N GLY A 165 20.69 5.91 -6.11
CA GLY A 165 21.37 5.57 -7.36
C GLY A 165 20.48 5.70 -8.60
N THR A 166 19.18 5.87 -8.40
CA THR A 166 18.18 5.73 -9.49
C THR A 166 17.27 6.96 -9.68
N GLY A 167 17.49 8.04 -8.92
CA GLY A 167 16.60 9.22 -8.96
C GLY A 167 17.03 10.33 -9.93
N SER A 168 18.16 10.21 -10.62
CA SER A 168 18.74 11.31 -11.43
C SER A 168 18.32 11.32 -12.89
N VAL A 169 17.45 10.41 -13.33
CA VAL A 169 17.11 10.33 -14.76
C VAL A 169 15.93 11.22 -15.16
N ALA A 170 15.13 11.70 -14.20
CA ALA A 170 13.93 12.47 -14.51
C ALA A 170 14.12 14.00 -14.59
N THR A 171 15.26 14.55 -14.15
CA THR A 171 15.47 16.02 -14.13
C THR A 171 16.41 16.56 -15.20
N SER A 172 16.93 15.72 -16.09
CA SER A 172 17.81 16.16 -17.15
C SER A 172 17.27 15.80 -18.53
N LYS A 173 16.20 16.41 -18.95
CA LYS A 173 15.88 16.69 -20.38
C LYS A 173 14.37 16.93 -20.53
N PHE A 174 13.96 18.17 -20.39
CA PHE A 174 13.07 18.86 -21.34
C PHE A 174 13.23 20.34 -21.13
#